data_911495396b450e8286706d4ca6c6b35b
#
_entry.id   911495396b450e8286706d4ca6c6b35b
#
_cell.length_a   1.000
_cell.length_b   1.000
_cell.length_c   1.000
_cell.angle_alpha   90.00
_cell.angle_beta   90.00
_cell.angle_gamma   90.00
#
_symmetry.space_group_name_H-M   'P 1'
#
loop_
_entity.id
_entity.type
_entity.pdbx_description
1 polymer ?
#
loop_
_entity_poly.entity_id
_entity_poly.type
_entity_poly.pdbx_seq_one_letter_code
_entity_poly.pdbx_strand_id
1 'polypeptide(L)'
;MFAVDHAATALLIKRRFPSVPLTPLLLSVQAMELAWVGFNYLGIERTTTEASVRSVADIHLAYMPFSHSVATAAGGALLAWLFVEKGLGRPLLARAIGIGIVSHLLLDVVTHAPDIVLWPGSTLPALGLGLYDRAPMWGFALEMVYGVFCWLVYRGSRSLFAMIVLGNLANITLFSAAIPGPEQYLAGHPLMLVTVIFVQIVATLALIDRLAAHQAPGTSMGGMALRSPQGSEA
;
A
#
# COMPACT_ATOMS: atom_id res chain seq x y z
N MET A 1 -0.30 -7.67 -0.79
CA MET A 1 0.93 -6.99 -0.27
C MET A 1 0.56 -6.25 1.01
N PHE A 2 1.51 -6.02 1.95
CA PHE A 2 1.16 -5.34 3.21
C PHE A 2 0.92 -3.84 3.05
N ALA A 3 0.20 -3.25 4.02
CA ALA A 3 -0.22 -1.85 3.99
C ALA A 3 0.92 -0.85 3.76
N VAL A 4 2.14 -1.16 4.25
CA VAL A 4 3.33 -0.31 4.11
C VAL A 4 3.71 -0.13 2.64
N ASP A 5 3.68 -1.20 1.86
CA ASP A 5 4.16 -1.21 0.48
C ASP A 5 3.11 -0.68 -0.50
N HIS A 6 1.82 -0.96 -0.25
CA HIS A 6 0.77 -0.21 -0.93
C HIS A 6 0.89 1.29 -0.68
N ALA A 7 1.09 1.71 0.57
CA ALA A 7 1.26 3.11 0.90
C ALA A 7 2.56 3.71 0.31
N ALA A 8 3.65 2.93 0.25
CA ALA A 8 4.89 3.35 -0.42
C ALA A 8 4.69 3.61 -1.92
N THR A 9 3.76 2.89 -2.58
CA THR A 9 3.40 3.14 -3.97
C THR A 9 2.86 4.56 -4.19
N ALA A 10 2.15 5.12 -3.20
CA ALA A 10 1.69 6.51 -3.27
C ALA A 10 2.85 7.51 -3.42
N LEU A 11 4.04 7.19 -2.89
CA LEU A 11 5.24 8.01 -3.05
C LEU A 11 5.75 8.02 -4.51
N LEU A 12 5.67 6.89 -5.22
CA LEU A 12 5.98 6.82 -6.66
C LEU A 12 5.00 7.66 -7.46
N ILE A 13 3.71 7.52 -7.16
CA ILE A 13 2.65 8.30 -7.81
C ILE A 13 2.85 9.80 -7.51
N LYS A 14 3.16 10.17 -6.28
CA LYS A 14 3.47 11.54 -5.89
C LYS A 14 4.67 12.11 -6.65
N ARG A 15 5.69 11.30 -6.87
CA ARG A 15 6.86 11.70 -7.68
C ARG A 15 6.49 11.98 -9.12
N ARG A 16 5.55 11.23 -9.69
CA ARG A 16 5.04 11.41 -11.06
C ARG A 16 4.06 12.58 -11.18
N PHE A 17 3.29 12.85 -10.10
CA PHE A 17 2.26 13.89 -10.02
C PHE A 17 2.54 14.84 -8.85
N PRO A 18 3.60 15.67 -8.92
CA PRO A 18 4.08 16.44 -7.78
C PRO A 18 3.08 17.50 -7.26
N SER A 19 2.18 17.99 -8.12
CA SER A 19 1.14 18.94 -7.74
C SER A 19 -0.06 18.30 -7.02
N VAL A 20 -0.21 16.97 -7.10
CA VAL A 20 -1.33 16.26 -6.43
C VAL A 20 -1.00 16.08 -4.95
N PRO A 21 -1.92 16.39 -4.00
CA PRO A 21 -1.71 16.12 -2.58
C PRO A 21 -1.46 14.63 -2.30
N LEU A 22 -0.65 14.33 -1.28
CA LEU A 22 -0.28 12.94 -0.98
C LEU A 22 -1.45 12.16 -0.35
N THR A 23 -2.22 12.77 0.54
CA THR A 23 -3.32 12.10 1.25
C THR A 23 -4.31 11.37 0.33
N PRO A 24 -4.87 11.98 -0.75
CA PRO A 24 -5.74 11.23 -1.67
C PRO A 24 -5.02 10.10 -2.43
N LEU A 25 -3.72 10.19 -2.65
CA LEU A 25 -2.93 9.09 -3.22
C LEU A 25 -2.81 7.93 -2.25
N LEU A 26 -2.51 8.21 -0.99
CA LEU A 26 -2.47 7.22 0.08
C LEU A 26 -3.81 6.50 0.25
N LEU A 27 -4.92 7.24 0.22
CA LEU A 27 -6.25 6.65 0.27
C LEU A 27 -6.55 5.80 -0.96
N SER A 28 -6.13 6.23 -2.16
CA SER A 28 -6.39 5.49 -3.40
C SER A 28 -5.66 4.15 -3.49
N VAL A 29 -4.41 4.09 -3.02
CA VAL A 29 -3.65 2.84 -3.00
C VAL A 29 -4.14 1.86 -1.94
N GLN A 30 -4.96 2.30 -0.99
CA GLN A 30 -5.57 1.45 0.04
C GLN A 30 -7.08 1.30 -0.12
N ALA A 31 -7.66 1.84 -1.21
CA ALA A 31 -9.11 1.88 -1.37
C ALA A 31 -9.75 0.48 -1.36
N MET A 32 -9.09 -0.51 -1.99
CA MET A 32 -9.57 -1.89 -2.06
C MET A 32 -9.51 -2.56 -0.68
N GLU A 33 -8.42 -2.36 0.06
CA GLU A 33 -8.26 -2.90 1.40
C GLU A 33 -9.24 -2.27 2.40
N LEU A 34 -9.46 -0.96 2.29
CA LEU A 34 -10.48 -0.28 3.11
C LEU A 34 -11.90 -0.79 2.80
N ALA A 35 -12.19 -1.09 1.53
CA ALA A 35 -13.45 -1.73 1.14
C ALA A 35 -13.56 -3.15 1.72
N TRP A 36 -12.48 -3.96 1.65
CA TRP A 36 -12.42 -5.28 2.24
C TRP A 36 -12.68 -5.25 3.76
N VAL A 37 -12.06 -4.32 4.48
CA VAL A 37 -12.34 -4.10 5.91
C VAL A 37 -13.82 -3.86 6.14
N GLY A 38 -14.42 -2.90 5.41
CA GLY A 38 -15.84 -2.57 5.52
C GLY A 38 -16.75 -3.77 5.20
N PHE A 39 -16.45 -4.52 4.15
CA PHE A 39 -17.24 -5.68 3.74
C PHE A 39 -17.13 -6.87 4.70
N ASN A 40 -15.99 -7.06 5.35
CA ASN A 40 -15.86 -8.05 6.44
C ASN A 40 -16.72 -7.67 7.65
N TYR A 41 -16.73 -6.40 8.07
CA TYR A 41 -17.59 -5.93 9.17
C TYR A 41 -19.09 -6.04 8.84
N LEU A 42 -19.46 -5.84 7.58
CA LEU A 42 -20.84 -5.98 7.12
C LEU A 42 -21.26 -7.44 6.85
N GLY A 43 -20.32 -8.40 6.95
CA GLY A 43 -20.56 -9.80 6.62
C GLY A 43 -20.78 -10.08 5.13
N ILE A 44 -20.44 -9.13 4.26
CA ILE A 44 -20.51 -9.25 2.79
C ILE A 44 -19.35 -10.10 2.27
N GLU A 45 -18.17 -9.89 2.84
CA GLU A 45 -16.97 -10.68 2.58
C GLU A 45 -16.54 -11.44 3.83
N ARG A 46 -15.70 -12.44 3.65
CA ARG A 46 -15.33 -13.34 4.75
C ARG A 46 -13.86 -13.70 4.74
N THR A 47 -13.22 -13.42 5.86
CA THR A 47 -11.88 -13.87 6.19
C THR A 47 -11.96 -15.00 7.19
N THR A 48 -11.08 -15.99 7.10
CA THR A 48 -10.94 -17.08 8.05
C THR A 48 -9.48 -17.29 8.41
N THR A 49 -9.22 -18.00 9.49
CA THR A 49 -7.87 -18.37 9.92
C THR A 49 -7.81 -19.86 10.20
N GLU A 50 -6.64 -20.44 10.11
CA GLU A 50 -6.37 -21.77 10.66
C GLU A 50 -6.53 -21.78 12.19
N ALA A 51 -6.57 -22.97 12.78
CA ALA A 51 -6.65 -23.17 14.23
C ALA A 51 -5.43 -22.59 14.98
N SER A 52 -4.31 -22.41 14.29
CA SER A 52 -3.16 -21.63 14.76
C SER A 52 -2.64 -20.79 13.61
N VAL A 53 -2.39 -19.50 13.85
CA VAL A 53 -1.78 -18.59 12.87
C VAL A 53 -0.29 -18.48 13.17
N ARG A 54 0.53 -18.99 12.28
CA ARG A 54 2.01 -18.97 12.36
C ARG A 54 2.65 -18.24 11.19
N SER A 55 1.89 -18.03 10.14
CA SER A 55 2.33 -17.34 8.93
C SER A 55 1.16 -16.69 8.23
N VAL A 56 1.45 -15.86 7.23
CA VAL A 56 0.42 -15.25 6.38
C VAL A 56 -0.39 -16.31 5.62
N ALA A 57 0.18 -17.47 5.31
CA ALA A 57 -0.51 -18.56 4.64
C ALA A 57 -1.62 -19.23 5.49
N ASP A 58 -1.64 -19.01 6.81
CA ASP A 58 -2.68 -19.50 7.72
C ASP A 58 -3.90 -18.56 7.79
N ILE A 59 -3.87 -17.46 7.04
CA ILE A 59 -4.93 -16.47 6.92
C ILE A 59 -5.56 -16.59 5.53
N HIS A 60 -6.86 -16.90 5.48
CA HIS A 60 -7.55 -17.14 4.23
C HIS A 60 -8.57 -16.05 3.95
N LEU A 61 -8.43 -15.39 2.81
CA LEU A 61 -9.42 -14.46 2.27
C LEU A 61 -10.51 -15.27 1.56
N ALA A 62 -11.29 -16.02 2.38
CA ALA A 62 -12.16 -17.09 1.92
C ALA A 62 -13.24 -16.62 0.92
N TYR A 63 -13.65 -15.36 0.98
CA TYR A 63 -14.60 -14.76 0.06
C TYR A 63 -14.42 -13.25 0.01
N MET A 64 -13.80 -12.74 -1.07
CA MET A 64 -13.51 -11.30 -1.23
C MET A 64 -13.77 -10.76 -2.66
N PRO A 65 -14.85 -11.18 -3.36
CA PRO A 65 -15.02 -10.85 -4.78
C PRO A 65 -15.42 -9.40 -5.05
N PHE A 66 -15.87 -8.66 -4.04
CA PHE A 66 -16.32 -7.28 -4.19
C PHE A 66 -15.20 -6.27 -3.92
N SER A 67 -14.30 -6.56 -2.98
CA SER A 67 -13.13 -5.72 -2.74
C SER A 67 -11.99 -6.05 -3.71
N HIS A 68 -11.69 -7.34 -3.93
CA HIS A 68 -10.51 -7.81 -4.67
C HIS A 68 -10.90 -8.59 -5.94
N SER A 69 -11.58 -7.94 -6.88
CA SER A 69 -11.73 -8.48 -8.24
C SER A 69 -11.22 -7.48 -9.28
N VAL A 70 -10.86 -8.00 -10.45
CA VAL A 70 -10.39 -7.16 -11.57
C VAL A 70 -11.48 -6.16 -11.98
N ALA A 71 -12.73 -6.60 -12.05
CA ALA A 71 -13.86 -5.75 -12.43
C ALA A 71 -14.13 -4.65 -11.39
N THR A 72 -14.05 -4.95 -10.09
CA THR A 72 -14.27 -3.94 -9.05
C THR A 72 -13.12 -2.94 -8.98
N ALA A 73 -11.87 -3.38 -9.16
CA ALA A 73 -10.73 -2.48 -9.25
C ALA A 73 -10.84 -1.55 -10.45
N ALA A 74 -11.13 -2.10 -11.64
CA ALA A 74 -11.29 -1.31 -12.86
C ALA A 74 -12.50 -0.36 -12.78
N GLY A 75 -13.66 -0.87 -12.32
CA GLY A 75 -14.87 -0.08 -12.12
C GLY A 75 -14.69 1.01 -11.08
N GLY A 76 -14.10 0.69 -9.93
CA GLY A 76 -13.79 1.65 -8.87
C GLY A 76 -12.82 2.74 -9.33
N ALA A 77 -11.76 2.36 -10.04
CA ALA A 77 -10.82 3.31 -10.64
C ALA A 77 -11.51 4.24 -11.66
N LEU A 78 -12.36 3.68 -12.54
CA LEU A 78 -13.11 4.45 -13.53
C LEU A 78 -14.11 5.40 -12.87
N LEU A 79 -14.87 4.93 -11.88
CA LEU A 79 -15.85 5.75 -11.16
C LEU A 79 -15.17 6.88 -10.39
N ALA A 80 -14.08 6.56 -9.66
CA ALA A 80 -13.29 7.57 -8.96
C ALA A 80 -12.69 8.59 -9.93
N TRP A 81 -12.16 8.12 -11.06
CA TRP A 81 -11.64 9.01 -12.10
C TRP A 81 -12.71 9.94 -12.66
N LEU A 82 -13.86 9.39 -13.08
CA LEU A 82 -14.98 10.19 -13.62
C LEU A 82 -15.50 11.20 -12.60
N PHE A 83 -15.68 10.78 -11.35
CA PHE A 83 -16.14 11.67 -10.27
C PHE A 83 -15.17 12.82 -10.04
N VAL A 84 -13.86 12.54 -9.95
CA VAL A 84 -12.85 13.56 -9.68
C VAL A 84 -12.62 14.46 -10.89
N GLU A 85 -12.62 13.90 -12.10
CA GLU A 85 -12.41 14.69 -13.33
C GLU A 85 -13.64 15.52 -13.69
N LYS A 86 -14.83 14.92 -13.73
CA LYS A 86 -16.06 15.60 -14.18
C LYS A 86 -16.78 16.32 -13.04
N GLY A 87 -16.78 15.73 -11.84
CA GLY A 87 -17.46 16.32 -10.68
C GLY A 87 -16.64 17.41 -10.00
N LEU A 88 -15.30 17.22 -9.88
CA LEU A 88 -14.44 18.19 -9.19
C LEU A 88 -13.55 19.01 -10.12
N GLY A 89 -13.53 18.73 -11.43
CA GLY A 89 -12.70 19.45 -12.40
C GLY A 89 -11.19 19.27 -12.22
N ARG A 90 -10.73 18.12 -11.65
CA ARG A 90 -9.33 17.88 -11.28
C ARG A 90 -8.72 16.71 -12.06
N PRO A 91 -8.40 16.86 -13.34
CA PRO A 91 -7.99 15.74 -14.20
C PRO A 91 -6.67 15.07 -13.78
N LEU A 92 -5.69 15.81 -13.26
CA LEU A 92 -4.44 15.22 -12.78
C LEU A 92 -4.65 14.37 -11.52
N LEU A 93 -5.47 14.85 -10.59
CA LEU A 93 -5.86 14.11 -9.40
C LEU A 93 -6.63 12.84 -9.78
N ALA A 94 -7.57 12.94 -10.71
CA ALA A 94 -8.36 11.82 -11.22
C ALA A 94 -7.47 10.68 -11.77
N ARG A 95 -6.51 11.02 -12.63
CA ARG A 95 -5.55 10.05 -13.18
C ARG A 95 -4.70 9.40 -12.09
N ALA A 96 -4.20 10.19 -11.15
CA ALA A 96 -3.36 9.70 -10.07
C ALA A 96 -4.12 8.76 -9.12
N ILE A 97 -5.39 9.06 -8.79
CA ILE A 97 -6.27 8.18 -8.00
C ILE A 97 -6.55 6.87 -8.75
N GLY A 98 -6.91 6.95 -10.04
CA GLY A 98 -7.15 5.74 -10.85
C GLY A 98 -5.93 4.82 -10.89
N ILE A 99 -4.71 5.37 -11.07
CA ILE A 99 -3.46 4.61 -11.00
C ILE A 99 -3.28 3.98 -9.62
N GLY A 100 -3.58 4.72 -8.53
CA GLY A 100 -3.49 4.22 -7.16
C GLY A 100 -4.36 3.00 -6.93
N ILE A 101 -5.63 3.04 -7.32
CA ILE A 101 -6.55 1.91 -7.16
C ILE A 101 -6.08 0.69 -7.95
N VAL A 102 -5.70 0.87 -9.23
CA VAL A 102 -5.25 -0.25 -10.07
C VAL A 102 -3.92 -0.83 -9.56
N SER A 103 -3.01 0.01 -9.05
CA SER A 103 -1.71 -0.45 -8.54
C SER A 103 -1.86 -1.41 -7.35
N HIS A 104 -2.87 -1.23 -6.51
CA HIS A 104 -3.17 -2.14 -5.40
C HIS A 104 -3.34 -3.57 -5.92
N LEU A 105 -4.29 -3.76 -6.84
CA LEU A 105 -4.56 -5.09 -7.41
C LEU A 105 -3.34 -5.72 -8.08
N LEU A 106 -2.55 -4.92 -8.81
CA LEU A 106 -1.36 -5.43 -9.50
C LEU A 106 -0.30 -5.95 -8.52
N LEU A 107 -0.14 -5.30 -7.37
CA LEU A 107 0.77 -5.75 -6.34
C LEU A 107 0.26 -7.01 -5.64
N ASP A 108 -1.05 -7.10 -5.42
CA ASP A 108 -1.66 -8.28 -4.80
C ASP A 108 -1.61 -9.52 -5.68
N VAL A 109 -1.74 -9.38 -7.00
CA VAL A 109 -1.54 -10.51 -7.93
C VAL A 109 -0.18 -11.18 -7.72
N VAL A 110 0.85 -10.44 -7.32
CA VAL A 110 2.18 -11.02 -7.06
C VAL A 110 2.22 -11.80 -5.76
N THR A 111 1.57 -11.32 -4.72
CA THR A 111 1.71 -11.84 -3.35
C THR A 111 0.63 -12.83 -2.97
N HIS A 112 -0.61 -12.59 -3.37
CA HIS A 112 -1.77 -13.39 -3.01
C HIS A 112 -1.75 -14.80 -3.62
N ALA A 113 -2.39 -15.74 -2.92
CA ALA A 113 -2.89 -16.98 -3.49
C ALA A 113 -3.76 -16.71 -4.73
N PRO A 114 -4.09 -17.74 -5.56
CA PRO A 114 -5.02 -17.56 -6.67
C PRO A 114 -6.47 -17.39 -6.17
N ASP A 115 -6.75 -16.23 -5.56
CA ASP A 115 -8.02 -15.86 -4.93
C ASP A 115 -8.65 -14.57 -5.52
N ILE A 116 -7.90 -13.83 -6.35
CA ILE A 116 -8.36 -12.62 -7.03
C ILE A 116 -9.20 -13.00 -8.25
N VAL A 117 -10.53 -12.96 -8.12
CA VAL A 117 -11.45 -13.31 -9.20
C VAL A 117 -11.53 -12.21 -10.28
N LEU A 118 -11.94 -12.56 -11.50
CA LEU A 118 -12.09 -11.57 -12.57
C LEU A 118 -13.27 -10.61 -12.31
N TRP A 119 -14.40 -11.16 -11.81
CA TRP A 119 -15.58 -10.39 -11.38
C TRP A 119 -16.34 -11.20 -10.32
N PRO A 120 -17.20 -10.57 -9.51
CA PRO A 120 -18.05 -11.29 -8.55
C PRO A 120 -18.88 -12.38 -9.24
N GLY A 121 -18.74 -13.63 -8.76
CA GLY A 121 -19.40 -14.78 -9.35
C GLY A 121 -18.70 -15.40 -10.57
N SER A 122 -17.48 -14.95 -10.91
CA SER A 122 -16.67 -15.58 -11.96
C SER A 122 -16.33 -17.03 -11.61
N THR A 123 -16.47 -17.92 -12.58
CA THR A 123 -16.04 -19.33 -12.53
C THR A 123 -14.70 -19.56 -13.22
N LEU A 124 -14.11 -18.50 -13.79
CA LEU A 124 -12.78 -18.58 -14.41
C LEU A 124 -11.69 -18.69 -13.33
N PRO A 125 -10.50 -19.21 -13.71
CA PRO A 125 -9.39 -19.26 -12.77
C PRO A 125 -9.09 -17.89 -12.17
N ALA A 126 -8.96 -17.84 -10.85
CA ALA A 126 -8.58 -16.64 -10.14
C ALA A 126 -7.10 -16.31 -10.36
N LEU A 127 -6.76 -15.03 -10.25
CA LEU A 127 -5.40 -14.54 -10.37
C LEU A 127 -4.70 -14.58 -9.01
N GLY A 128 -3.39 -14.71 -9.03
CA GLY A 128 -2.51 -14.73 -7.87
C GLY A 128 -1.32 -15.64 -8.13
N LEU A 129 -0.11 -15.13 -7.88
CA LEU A 129 1.11 -15.93 -8.02
C LEU A 129 1.41 -16.74 -6.75
N GLY A 130 0.77 -16.42 -5.62
CA GLY A 130 0.89 -17.14 -4.36
C GLY A 130 2.27 -17.03 -3.72
N LEU A 131 2.93 -15.89 -3.83
CA LEU A 131 4.29 -15.74 -3.29
C LEU A 131 4.32 -15.94 -1.78
N TYR A 132 3.30 -15.49 -1.07
CA TYR A 132 3.19 -15.66 0.39
C TYR A 132 3.06 -17.12 0.81
N ASP A 133 2.36 -17.94 0.03
CA ASP A 133 2.16 -19.36 0.34
C ASP A 133 3.37 -20.21 -0.07
N ARG A 134 3.95 -19.91 -1.23
CA ARG A 134 5.01 -20.74 -1.84
C ARG A 134 6.40 -20.42 -1.30
N ALA A 135 6.64 -19.16 -0.97
CA ALA A 135 7.96 -18.69 -0.58
C ALA A 135 7.86 -17.42 0.30
N PRO A 136 7.31 -17.51 1.53
CA PRO A 136 7.00 -16.35 2.36
C PRO A 136 8.20 -15.43 2.61
N MET A 137 9.37 -15.97 2.90
CA MET A 137 10.58 -15.15 3.09
C MET A 137 11.01 -14.38 1.81
N TRP A 138 10.74 -14.92 0.62
CA TRP A 138 10.94 -14.17 -0.61
C TRP A 138 9.88 -13.10 -0.80
N GLY A 139 8.64 -13.36 -0.34
CA GLY A 139 7.60 -12.34 -0.25
C GLY A 139 8.04 -11.18 0.62
N PHE A 140 8.52 -11.45 1.82
CA PHE A 140 9.08 -10.43 2.72
C PHE A 140 10.24 -9.65 2.10
N ALA A 141 11.20 -10.35 1.49
CA ALA A 141 12.35 -9.70 0.85
C ALA A 141 11.90 -8.79 -0.31
N LEU A 142 10.92 -9.23 -1.11
CA LEU A 142 10.36 -8.43 -2.20
C LEU A 142 9.70 -7.15 -1.65
N GLU A 143 8.90 -7.25 -0.61
CA GLU A 143 8.26 -6.10 0.01
C GLU A 143 9.29 -5.11 0.56
N MET A 144 10.26 -5.60 1.31
CA MET A 144 11.33 -4.75 1.83
C MET A 144 12.09 -4.01 0.71
N VAL A 145 12.47 -4.71 -0.35
CA VAL A 145 13.16 -4.12 -1.51
C VAL A 145 12.26 -3.12 -2.22
N TYR A 146 10.98 -3.44 -2.40
CA TYR A 146 10.01 -2.58 -3.05
C TYR A 146 9.76 -1.30 -2.24
N GLY A 147 9.54 -1.39 -0.95
CA GLY A 147 9.36 -0.22 -0.08
C GLY A 147 10.59 0.70 -0.08
N VAL A 148 11.81 0.12 -0.01
CA VAL A 148 13.07 0.87 -0.12
C VAL A 148 13.22 1.52 -1.50
N PHE A 149 12.86 0.80 -2.57
CA PHE A 149 12.85 1.35 -3.93
C PHE A 149 11.90 2.56 -4.05
N CYS A 150 10.68 2.46 -3.51
CA CYS A 150 9.73 3.57 -3.49
C CYS A 150 10.29 4.79 -2.76
N TRP A 151 10.92 4.58 -1.61
CA TRP A 151 11.59 5.63 -0.85
C TRP A 151 12.74 6.28 -1.64
N LEU A 152 13.59 5.49 -2.29
CA LEU A 152 14.70 5.98 -3.12
C LEU A 152 14.21 6.86 -4.27
N VAL A 153 13.19 6.40 -5.01
CA VAL A 153 12.61 7.16 -6.13
C VAL A 153 11.96 8.45 -5.64
N TYR A 154 11.26 8.39 -4.51
CA TYR A 154 10.66 9.57 -3.89
C TYR A 154 11.71 10.53 -3.32
N ARG A 155 12.93 10.05 -3.03
CA ARG A 155 14.01 10.76 -2.33
C ARG A 155 13.59 11.15 -0.92
N GLY A 156 13.03 10.18 -0.19
CA GLY A 156 12.45 10.38 1.14
C GLY A 156 13.47 10.72 2.22
N SER A 157 13.00 11.30 3.34
CA SER A 157 13.81 11.54 4.53
C SER A 157 14.29 10.24 5.17
N ARG A 158 15.29 10.35 6.06
CA ARG A 158 15.73 9.22 6.89
C ARG A 158 14.62 8.69 7.79
N SER A 159 13.75 9.57 8.30
CA SER A 159 12.61 9.17 9.13
C SER A 159 11.58 8.38 8.32
N LEU A 160 11.31 8.78 7.06
CA LEU A 160 10.43 8.02 6.16
C LEU A 160 11.05 6.66 5.80
N PHE A 161 12.36 6.60 5.57
CA PHE A 161 13.08 5.34 5.39
C PHE A 161 12.91 4.41 6.59
N ALA A 162 13.20 4.93 7.79
CA ALA A 162 13.06 4.16 9.02
C ALA A 162 11.63 3.64 9.21
N MET A 163 10.60 4.47 8.91
CA MET A 163 9.21 4.07 8.97
C MET A 163 8.89 2.91 8.02
N ILE A 164 9.33 2.98 6.76
CA ILE A 164 9.09 1.91 5.78
C ILE A 164 9.80 0.62 6.21
N VAL A 165 11.07 0.70 6.61
CA VAL A 165 11.83 -0.48 7.04
C VAL A 165 11.26 -1.09 8.31
N LEU A 166 10.98 -0.29 9.33
CA LEU A 166 10.41 -0.79 10.59
C LEU A 166 8.97 -1.30 10.42
N GLY A 167 8.18 -0.66 9.55
CA GLY A 167 6.84 -1.11 9.22
C GLY A 167 6.83 -2.48 8.51
N ASN A 168 7.78 -2.74 7.61
CA ASN A 168 7.98 -4.07 7.03
C ASN A 168 8.49 -5.07 8.07
N LEU A 169 9.50 -4.71 8.86
CA LEU A 169 10.04 -5.58 9.91
C LEU A 169 9.00 -5.97 10.96
N ALA A 170 8.02 -5.12 11.24
CA ALA A 170 6.93 -5.44 12.17
C ALA A 170 6.06 -6.62 11.70
N ASN A 171 6.08 -6.95 10.41
CA ASN A 171 5.34 -8.06 9.83
C ASN A 171 6.19 -9.34 9.64
N ILE A 172 7.48 -9.35 10.05
CA ILE A 172 8.39 -10.47 9.75
C ILE A 172 7.92 -11.80 10.33
N THR A 173 7.20 -11.78 11.45
CA THR A 173 6.64 -12.97 12.09
C THR A 173 5.61 -13.67 11.21
N LEU A 174 4.90 -12.94 10.37
CA LEU A 174 3.95 -13.50 9.38
C LEU A 174 4.64 -14.20 8.22
N PHE A 175 5.95 -13.99 8.03
CA PHE A 175 6.71 -14.61 6.94
C PHE A 175 7.61 -15.77 7.41
N SER A 176 7.72 -16.00 8.72
CA SER A 176 8.58 -17.04 9.28
C SER A 176 7.94 -17.76 10.45
N ALA A 177 7.49 -18.97 10.24
CA ALA A 177 6.93 -19.82 11.29
C ALA A 177 7.95 -20.12 12.43
N ALA A 178 9.23 -19.82 12.24
CA ALA A 178 10.27 -19.97 13.27
C ALA A 178 10.29 -18.81 14.27
N ILE A 179 9.64 -17.68 13.95
CA ILE A 179 9.60 -16.48 14.80
C ILE A 179 8.15 -16.33 15.30
N PRO A 180 7.83 -16.72 16.54
CA PRO A 180 6.48 -16.56 17.06
C PRO A 180 6.11 -15.08 17.17
N GLY A 181 4.94 -14.72 16.67
CA GLY A 181 4.43 -13.35 16.67
C GLY A 181 3.05 -13.23 17.35
N PRO A 182 2.56 -11.99 17.48
CA PRO A 182 1.26 -11.73 18.10
C PRO A 182 0.07 -12.28 17.28
N GLU A 183 0.26 -12.60 15.99
CA GLU A 183 -0.77 -13.14 15.10
C GLU A 183 -1.34 -14.47 15.58
N GLN A 184 -0.60 -15.25 16.36
CA GLN A 184 -1.09 -16.49 16.99
C GLN A 184 -2.34 -16.26 17.85
N TYR A 185 -2.50 -15.06 18.45
CA TYR A 185 -3.66 -14.69 19.24
C TYR A 185 -4.89 -14.30 18.40
N LEU A 186 -4.72 -14.22 17.09
CA LEU A 186 -5.79 -13.89 16.13
C LEU A 186 -6.48 -15.14 15.57
N ALA A 187 -5.94 -16.34 15.86
CA ALA A 187 -6.51 -17.61 15.45
C ALA A 187 -7.95 -17.75 15.97
N GLY A 188 -8.88 -18.06 15.07
CA GLY A 188 -10.30 -18.14 15.38
C GLY A 188 -11.03 -16.80 15.59
N HIS A 189 -10.33 -15.66 15.44
CA HIS A 189 -10.87 -14.32 15.64
C HIS A 189 -10.74 -13.45 14.38
N PRO A 190 -11.41 -13.80 13.26
CA PRO A 190 -11.21 -13.11 11.97
C PRO A 190 -11.52 -11.60 12.00
N LEU A 191 -12.56 -11.17 12.72
CA LEU A 191 -12.86 -9.73 12.83
C LEU A 191 -11.81 -8.98 13.66
N MET A 192 -11.18 -9.61 14.64
CA MET A 192 -10.06 -9.02 15.37
C MET A 192 -8.84 -8.86 14.44
N LEU A 193 -8.57 -9.86 13.59
CA LEU A 193 -7.55 -9.77 12.55
C LEU A 193 -7.82 -8.58 11.60
N VAL A 194 -9.05 -8.49 11.07
CA VAL A 194 -9.47 -7.37 10.20
C VAL A 194 -9.28 -6.02 10.90
N THR A 195 -9.60 -5.95 12.21
CA THR A 195 -9.39 -4.73 13.01
C THR A 195 -7.92 -4.36 13.13
N VAL A 196 -7.05 -5.33 13.39
CA VAL A 196 -5.59 -5.12 13.49
C VAL A 196 -5.05 -4.60 12.17
N ILE A 197 -5.44 -5.21 11.05
CA ILE A 197 -5.05 -4.76 9.71
C ILE A 197 -5.55 -3.34 9.45
N PHE A 198 -6.80 -3.03 9.79
CA PHE A 198 -7.35 -1.67 9.65
C PHE A 198 -6.56 -0.63 10.44
N VAL A 199 -6.24 -0.93 11.70
CA VAL A 199 -5.40 -0.04 12.54
C VAL A 199 -4.01 0.15 11.93
N GLN A 200 -3.41 -0.93 11.41
CA GLN A 200 -2.11 -0.87 10.73
C GLN A 200 -2.18 0.02 9.47
N ILE A 201 -3.24 -0.10 8.66
CA ILE A 201 -3.47 0.76 7.49
C ILE A 201 -3.52 2.23 7.93
N VAL A 202 -4.41 2.56 8.86
CA VAL A 202 -4.61 3.96 9.31
C VAL A 202 -3.31 4.54 9.87
N ALA A 203 -2.61 3.79 10.73
CA ALA A 203 -1.33 4.21 11.29
C ALA A 203 -0.27 4.44 10.20
N THR A 204 -0.16 3.52 9.24
CA THR A 204 0.77 3.61 8.10
C THR A 204 0.49 4.85 7.25
N LEU A 205 -0.77 5.07 6.85
CA LEU A 205 -1.15 6.24 6.06
C LEU A 205 -0.83 7.54 6.80
N ALA A 206 -1.20 7.64 8.09
CA ALA A 206 -0.96 8.83 8.90
C ALA A 206 0.54 9.12 9.08
N LEU A 207 1.36 8.08 9.32
CA LEU A 207 2.80 8.24 9.49
C LEU A 207 3.48 8.65 8.18
N ILE A 208 3.16 8.01 7.06
CA ILE A 208 3.73 8.35 5.76
C ILE A 208 3.33 9.77 5.35
N ASP A 209 2.06 10.14 5.52
CA ASP A 209 1.59 11.49 5.18
C ASP A 209 2.35 12.56 5.98
N ARG A 210 2.48 12.38 7.30
CA ARG A 210 3.22 13.29 8.17
C ARG A 210 4.71 13.37 7.83
N LEU A 211 5.37 12.22 7.66
CA LEU A 211 6.82 12.17 7.41
C LEU A 211 7.19 12.68 6.02
N ALA A 212 6.31 12.50 5.03
CA ALA A 212 6.50 13.03 3.69
C ALA A 212 6.21 14.55 3.61
N ALA A 213 5.23 15.06 4.37
CA ALA A 213 4.90 16.48 4.39
C ALA A 213 6.05 17.35 4.94
N HIS A 214 6.88 16.83 5.84
CA HIS A 214 8.05 17.53 6.38
C HIS A 214 9.21 17.67 5.37
N GLN A 215 9.05 17.14 4.17
CA GLN A 215 9.97 17.31 3.04
C GLN A 215 9.46 18.40 2.10
N ALA A 216 9.31 19.64 2.60
CA ALA A 216 9.00 20.76 1.73
C ALA A 216 10.04 20.84 0.59
N PRO A 217 9.64 21.02 -0.67
CA PRO A 217 10.56 21.24 -1.78
C PRO A 217 11.20 22.62 -1.59
N GLY A 218 12.43 22.70 -1.05
CA GLY A 218 13.02 24.00 -0.84
C GLY A 218 14.36 24.13 -0.13
N THR A 219 15.06 23.04 0.16
CA THR A 219 16.48 23.14 0.53
C THR A 219 17.37 22.46 -0.51
N SER A 220 17.27 22.93 -1.75
CA SER A 220 18.38 22.77 -2.68
C SER A 220 19.57 23.50 -2.08
N MET A 221 20.69 22.81 -1.89
CA MET A 221 22.00 23.43 -1.72
C MET A 221 22.27 24.33 -2.96
N GLY A 222 21.82 25.54 -2.88
CA GLY A 222 22.02 26.56 -3.87
C GLY A 222 22.50 27.81 -3.19
N GLY A 223 23.77 27.99 -3.04
CA GLY A 223 24.28 29.22 -2.47
C GLY A 223 25.76 29.22 -2.12
N MET A 224 26.57 28.47 -2.84
CA MET A 224 27.99 28.86 -2.94
C MET A 224 28.08 29.95 -4.02
N ALA A 225 27.56 31.12 -3.71
CA ALA A 225 27.83 32.32 -4.47
C ALA A 225 29.35 32.57 -4.40
N LEU A 226 30.02 32.35 -5.52
CA LEU A 226 31.35 32.83 -5.76
C LEU A 226 31.34 34.35 -5.54
N ARG A 227 31.87 34.81 -4.42
CA ARG A 227 32.25 36.20 -4.23
C ARG A 227 33.34 36.50 -5.27
N SER A 228 32.99 37.21 -6.32
CA SER A 228 33.98 37.88 -7.19
C SER A 228 34.77 38.84 -6.30
N PRO A 229 36.12 38.87 -6.39
CA PRO A 229 36.91 39.89 -5.77
C PRO A 229 36.68 41.20 -6.51
N GLN A 230 36.09 42.19 -5.82
CA GLN A 230 36.15 43.57 -6.32
C GLN A 230 37.61 44.02 -6.32
N GLY A 231 38.12 44.23 -7.50
CA GLY A 231 39.41 44.87 -7.70
C GLY A 231 39.40 46.31 -7.14
N SER A 232 40.37 46.57 -6.31
CA SER A 232 40.80 47.88 -5.93
C SER A 232 41.57 48.48 -7.11
N GLU A 233 41.04 49.51 -7.75
CA GLU A 233 41.84 50.44 -8.51
C GLU A 233 41.71 51.84 -7.91
N ALA A 234 42.87 52.42 -7.75
CA ALA A 234 43.23 53.69 -7.15
C ALA A 234 42.56 54.94 -7.74
#